data_2db0886c4862f65faa0a26228e93fdac
#
_entry.id   2db0886c4862f65faa0a26228e93fdac
#
_cell.length_a   1.000
_cell.length_b   1.000
_cell.length_c   1.000
_cell.angle_alpha   90.00
_cell.angle_beta   90.00
_cell.angle_gamma   90.00
#
_symmetry.space_group_name_H-M   'P 1'
#
loop_
_entity.id
_entity.type
_entity.pdbx_description
1 polymer ?
#
loop_
_entity_poly.entity_id
_entity_poly.type
_entity_poly.pdbx_seq_one_letter_code
_entity_poly.pdbx_strand_id
1 'polypeptide(L)'
;MLTRYDIVSDTHGYLSPELLAELAGADVIVHAGDICSPSDYLTLCGIARVQMCLGNNDWSYDYGPAVKGRKIFYGSGLKWQVTHYRQHLNLTMCDVAICGHTHTPFVERDEWTHTLVMNPGSPTYPRRSRPSMGRILVDDGKVVEAKIITLA
;
A
#
# COMPACT_ATOMS: atom_id res chain seq x y z
N MET A 1 17.34 -0.98 12.60
CA MET A 1 16.13 -1.65 13.08
C MET A 1 15.27 -2.05 11.89
N LEU A 2 14.83 -3.28 11.83
CA LEU A 2 13.99 -3.79 10.77
C LEU A 2 12.55 -3.33 10.96
N THR A 3 11.98 -2.66 9.96
CA THR A 3 10.60 -2.19 9.97
C THR A 3 9.82 -2.89 8.86
N ARG A 4 8.65 -3.40 9.21
CA ARG A 4 7.78 -4.11 8.29
C ARG A 4 6.65 -3.21 7.81
N TYR A 5 6.61 -2.97 6.51
CA TYR A 5 5.55 -2.26 5.83
C TYR A 5 4.70 -3.27 5.07
N ASP A 6 3.43 -3.37 5.43
CA ASP A 6 2.49 -4.21 4.70
C ASP A 6 1.69 -3.33 3.75
N ILE A 7 1.65 -3.71 2.49
CA ILE A 7 1.13 -2.91 1.38
C ILE A 7 -0.17 -3.53 0.89
N VAL A 8 -1.23 -2.75 0.90
CA VAL A 8 -2.58 -3.21 0.54
C VAL A 8 -3.20 -2.20 -0.40
N SER A 9 -4.11 -2.63 -1.27
CA SER A 9 -4.88 -1.75 -2.12
C SER A 9 -6.17 -2.42 -2.57
N ASP A 10 -7.16 -1.60 -2.91
CA ASP A 10 -8.38 -2.09 -3.58
C ASP A 10 -9.09 -3.18 -2.78
N THR A 11 -9.27 -2.93 -1.49
CA THR A 11 -9.98 -3.85 -0.59
C THR A 11 -11.50 -3.77 -0.78
N HIS A 12 -12.01 -2.66 -1.29
CA HIS A 12 -13.42 -2.50 -1.70
C HIS A 12 -14.44 -2.91 -0.63
N GLY A 13 -14.23 -2.45 0.61
CA GLY A 13 -15.20 -2.65 1.68
C GLY A 13 -15.16 -4.03 2.34
N TYR A 14 -14.09 -4.79 2.14
CA TYR A 14 -13.96 -6.10 2.76
C TYR A 14 -12.52 -6.38 3.20
N LEU A 15 -12.37 -6.79 4.45
CA LEU A 15 -11.10 -7.26 5.00
C LEU A 15 -11.26 -8.75 5.35
N SER A 16 -10.70 -9.61 4.52
CA SER A 16 -10.83 -11.06 4.72
C SER A 16 -10.07 -11.52 5.96
N PRO A 17 -10.48 -12.66 6.58
CA PRO A 17 -9.72 -13.25 7.68
C PRO A 17 -8.27 -13.54 7.30
N GLU A 18 -8.03 -13.97 6.08
CA GLU A 18 -6.68 -14.26 5.57
C GLU A 18 -5.82 -13.00 5.50
N LEU A 19 -6.40 -11.89 5.03
CA LEU A 19 -5.71 -10.60 5.00
C LEU A 19 -5.38 -10.13 6.42
N LEU A 20 -6.37 -10.17 7.32
CA LEU A 20 -6.17 -9.72 8.69
C LEU A 20 -5.11 -10.54 9.42
N ALA A 21 -5.06 -11.85 9.17
CA ALA A 21 -4.03 -12.73 9.73
C ALA A 21 -2.64 -12.32 9.24
N GLU A 22 -2.49 -12.02 7.94
CA GLU A 22 -1.21 -11.59 7.39
C GLU A 22 -0.78 -10.21 7.92
N LEU A 23 -1.72 -9.30 8.15
CA LEU A 23 -1.42 -7.96 8.64
C LEU A 23 -1.00 -7.93 10.12
N ALA A 24 -1.27 -8.98 10.86
CA ALA A 24 -0.87 -9.05 12.27
C ALA A 24 0.66 -8.97 12.38
N GLY A 25 1.15 -7.99 13.16
CA GLY A 25 2.58 -7.75 13.32
C GLY A 25 3.18 -6.73 12.36
N ALA A 26 2.37 -6.12 11.47
CA ALA A 26 2.84 -5.01 10.65
C ALA A 26 3.22 -3.82 11.54
N ASP A 27 4.30 -3.12 11.18
CA ASP A 27 4.66 -1.86 11.84
C ASP A 27 3.92 -0.69 11.20
N VAL A 28 3.76 -0.74 9.89
CA VAL A 28 3.04 0.27 9.10
C VAL A 28 2.23 -0.44 8.04
N ILE A 29 1.00 0.00 7.83
CA ILE A 29 0.16 -0.43 6.72
C ILE A 29 0.07 0.71 5.72
N VAL A 30 0.38 0.43 4.46
CA VAL A 30 0.24 1.38 3.35
C VAL A 30 -0.92 0.92 2.50
N HIS A 31 -1.92 1.79 2.30
CA HIS A 31 -3.10 1.47 1.49
C HIS A 31 -3.18 2.42 0.30
N ALA A 32 -3.17 1.88 -0.90
CA ALA A 32 -3.12 2.68 -2.14
C ALA A 32 -4.51 3.04 -2.69
N GLY A 33 -5.54 3.03 -1.86
CA GLY A 33 -6.87 3.54 -2.21
C GLY A 33 -7.88 2.48 -2.58
N ASP A 34 -9.14 2.93 -2.73
CA ASP A 34 -10.31 2.08 -2.90
C ASP A 34 -10.52 1.14 -1.72
N ILE A 35 -10.45 1.70 -0.52
CA ILE A 35 -10.84 0.99 0.71
C ILE A 35 -12.37 0.92 0.82
N CYS A 36 -13.07 1.96 0.38
CA CYS A 36 -14.53 2.04 0.26
C CYS A 36 -15.30 1.79 1.55
N SER A 37 -14.64 1.93 2.70
CA SER A 37 -15.27 1.68 4.01
C SER A 37 -14.53 2.41 5.12
N PRO A 38 -15.16 3.44 5.73
CA PRO A 38 -14.56 4.09 6.89
C PRO A 38 -14.31 3.15 8.06
N SER A 39 -15.20 2.15 8.26
CA SER A 39 -15.01 1.19 9.35
C SER A 39 -13.81 0.27 9.10
N ASP A 40 -13.55 -0.10 7.85
CA ASP A 40 -12.35 -0.88 7.51
C ASP A 40 -11.08 -0.07 7.76
N TYR A 41 -11.11 1.22 7.41
CA TYR A 41 -10.00 2.12 7.71
C TYR A 41 -9.68 2.14 9.21
N LEU A 42 -10.71 2.27 10.06
CA LEU A 42 -10.52 2.24 11.51
C LEU A 42 -10.00 0.89 12.00
N THR A 43 -10.44 -0.21 11.39
CA THR A 43 -9.93 -1.55 11.71
C THR A 43 -8.43 -1.63 11.42
N LEU A 44 -7.99 -1.13 10.27
CA LEU A 44 -6.56 -1.11 9.93
C LEU A 44 -5.77 -0.22 10.88
N CYS A 45 -6.30 0.94 11.25
CA CYS A 45 -5.68 1.84 12.22
C CYS A 45 -5.51 1.19 13.60
N GLY A 46 -6.36 0.24 13.94
CA GLY A 46 -6.24 -0.55 15.18
C GLY A 46 -5.12 -1.59 15.13
N ILE A 47 -4.66 -1.96 13.94
CA ILE A 47 -3.58 -2.95 13.77
C ILE A 47 -2.22 -2.27 13.76
N ALA A 48 -2.07 -1.18 13.00
CA ALA A 48 -0.81 -0.49 12.81
C ALA A 48 -1.06 0.95 12.37
N ARG A 49 0.00 1.75 12.30
CA ARG A 49 -0.07 3.08 11.69
C ARG A 49 -0.42 2.93 10.20
N VAL A 50 -1.41 3.66 9.73
CA VAL A 50 -1.87 3.59 8.33
C VAL A 50 -1.42 4.83 7.57
N GLN A 51 -0.80 4.62 6.40
CA GLN A 51 -0.49 5.64 5.41
C GLN A 51 -1.33 5.34 4.18
N MET A 52 -2.28 6.20 3.86
CA MET A 52 -3.27 5.92 2.82
C MET A 52 -3.45 7.08 1.88
N CYS A 53 -3.69 6.80 0.59
CA CYS A 53 -4.23 7.75 -0.36
C CYS A 53 -5.68 7.39 -0.71
N LEU A 54 -6.41 8.34 -1.30
CA LEU A 54 -7.76 8.10 -1.80
C LEU A 54 -7.70 7.43 -3.18
N GLY A 55 -8.54 6.41 -3.38
CA GLY A 55 -8.80 5.86 -4.69
C GLY A 55 -10.00 6.54 -5.36
N ASN A 56 -10.32 6.12 -6.58
CA ASN A 56 -11.42 6.71 -7.35
C ASN A 56 -12.82 6.40 -6.77
N ASN A 57 -12.92 5.42 -5.88
CA ASN A 57 -14.16 5.05 -5.20
C ASN A 57 -14.20 5.48 -3.72
N ASP A 58 -13.25 6.29 -3.28
CA ASP A 58 -13.21 6.80 -1.91
C ASP A 58 -13.71 8.24 -1.86
N TRP A 59 -14.45 8.57 -0.80
CA TRP A 59 -14.91 9.93 -0.54
C TRP A 59 -13.99 10.60 0.46
N SER A 60 -13.46 11.79 0.10
CA SER A 60 -12.45 12.48 0.91
C SER A 60 -12.90 12.81 2.32
N TYR A 61 -14.19 13.11 2.51
CA TYR A 61 -14.72 13.47 3.83
C TYR A 61 -14.83 12.28 4.79
N ASP A 62 -14.71 11.04 4.30
CA ASP A 62 -14.87 9.85 5.15
C ASP A 62 -13.61 9.51 5.97
N TYR A 63 -12.44 10.03 5.57
CA TYR A 63 -11.16 9.61 6.15
C TYR A 63 -10.38 10.75 6.79
N GLY A 64 -10.93 11.94 6.81
CA GLY A 64 -10.29 13.11 7.39
C GLY A 64 -9.37 13.85 6.42
N PRO A 65 -8.95 15.08 6.80
CA PRO A 65 -8.22 15.97 5.89
C PRO A 65 -6.78 15.52 5.58
N ALA A 66 -6.23 14.60 6.36
CA ALA A 66 -4.89 14.08 6.11
C ALA A 66 -4.83 13.06 4.97
N VAL A 67 -5.97 12.46 4.59
CA VAL A 67 -6.04 11.45 3.51
C VAL A 67 -6.48 12.14 2.23
N LYS A 68 -5.57 12.17 1.26
CA LYS A 68 -5.74 12.85 -0.03
C LYS A 68 -5.43 11.90 -1.17
N GLY A 69 -5.55 12.38 -2.41
CA GLY A 69 -5.25 11.57 -3.60
C GLY A 69 -3.79 11.18 -3.75
N ARG A 70 -2.89 11.86 -3.07
CA ARG A 70 -1.46 11.52 -3.01
C ARG A 70 -1.00 11.59 -1.56
N LYS A 71 -0.31 10.55 -1.13
CA LYS A 71 0.31 10.53 0.19
C LYS A 71 1.83 10.49 0.03
N ILE A 72 2.50 11.42 0.68
CA ILE A 72 3.96 11.43 0.77
C ILE A 72 4.30 11.33 2.26
N PHE A 73 5.20 10.42 2.59
CA PHE A 73 5.67 10.30 3.97
C PHE A 73 7.12 9.82 3.99
N TYR A 74 7.76 10.03 5.12
CA TYR A 74 9.11 9.55 5.39
C TYR A 74 9.02 8.42 6.40
N GLY A 75 9.67 7.31 6.10
CA GLY A 75 9.71 6.16 6.99
C GLY A 75 10.98 5.36 6.80
N SER A 76 11.62 5.00 7.91
CA SER A 76 12.84 4.17 7.92
C SER A 76 13.97 4.72 7.05
N GLY A 77 14.09 6.06 6.99
CA GLY A 77 15.12 6.73 6.18
C GLY A 77 14.82 6.83 4.70
N LEU A 78 13.61 6.47 4.27
CA LEU A 78 13.18 6.52 2.86
C LEU A 78 12.02 7.47 2.68
N LYS A 79 11.91 8.05 1.48
CA LYS A 79 10.77 8.85 1.07
C LYS A 79 9.81 7.97 0.27
N TRP A 80 8.55 7.93 0.71
CA TRP A 80 7.50 7.11 0.13
C TRP A 80 6.47 7.99 -0.56
N GLN A 81 5.97 7.52 -1.69
CA GLN A 81 4.86 8.16 -2.38
C GLN A 81 3.81 7.11 -2.70
N VAL A 82 2.55 7.44 -2.41
CA VAL A 82 1.42 6.55 -2.65
C VAL A 82 0.38 7.29 -3.49
N THR A 83 0.00 6.72 -4.62
CA THR A 83 -1.09 7.19 -5.46
C THR A 83 -1.92 6.00 -5.90
N HIS A 84 -3.22 6.22 -6.17
CA HIS A 84 -4.07 5.13 -6.62
C HIS A 84 -3.71 4.70 -8.05
N TYR A 85 -3.42 5.67 -8.93
CA TYR A 85 -3.04 5.41 -10.32
C TYR A 85 -1.52 5.47 -10.49
N ARG A 86 -0.95 4.47 -11.18
CA ARG A 86 0.48 4.42 -11.45
C ARG A 86 0.99 5.67 -12.18
N GLN A 87 0.22 6.17 -13.14
CA GLN A 87 0.61 7.33 -13.95
C GLN A 87 0.69 8.64 -13.14
N HIS A 88 0.15 8.68 -11.94
CA HIS A 88 0.24 9.84 -11.07
C HIS A 88 1.51 9.84 -10.19
N LEU A 89 2.26 8.76 -10.18
CA LEU A 89 3.52 8.68 -9.44
C LEU A 89 4.60 9.52 -10.10
N ASN A 90 5.37 10.23 -9.30
CA ASN A 90 6.58 10.91 -9.75
C ASN A 90 7.80 10.19 -9.16
N LEU A 91 8.40 9.32 -9.96
CA LEU A 91 9.47 8.43 -9.48
C LEU A 91 10.77 9.16 -9.18
N THR A 92 10.96 10.39 -9.68
CA THR A 92 12.14 11.18 -9.36
C THR A 92 12.07 11.78 -7.95
N MET A 93 10.91 11.73 -7.31
CA MET A 93 10.63 12.39 -6.05
C MET A 93 10.45 11.44 -4.87
N CYS A 94 10.84 10.18 -5.01
CA CYS A 94 10.69 9.21 -3.93
C CYS A 94 11.63 8.02 -4.10
N ASP A 95 11.83 7.29 -3.01
CA ASP A 95 12.62 6.05 -2.99
C ASP A 95 11.73 4.83 -3.19
N VAL A 96 10.50 4.88 -2.68
CA VAL A 96 9.50 3.83 -2.79
C VAL A 96 8.19 4.43 -3.27
N ALA A 97 7.62 3.84 -4.32
CA ALA A 97 6.37 4.30 -4.95
C ALA A 97 5.35 3.17 -4.96
N ILE A 98 4.16 3.45 -4.42
CA ILE A 98 3.09 2.47 -4.28
C ILE A 98 1.88 2.94 -5.10
N CYS A 99 1.27 2.03 -5.84
CA CYS A 99 0.03 2.27 -6.58
C CYS A 99 -0.92 1.09 -6.49
N GLY A 100 -2.12 1.24 -7.03
CA GLY A 100 -3.16 0.23 -7.05
C GLY A 100 -3.97 0.28 -8.34
N HIS A 101 -5.28 0.31 -8.21
CA HIS A 101 -6.29 0.47 -9.27
C HIS A 101 -6.42 -0.71 -10.24
N THR A 102 -5.34 -1.23 -10.80
CA THR A 102 -5.41 -2.30 -11.80
C THR A 102 -5.72 -3.66 -11.21
N HIS A 103 -5.57 -3.82 -9.89
CA HIS A 103 -5.70 -5.08 -9.16
C HIS A 103 -4.68 -6.14 -9.61
N THR A 104 -3.62 -5.72 -10.32
CA THR A 104 -2.58 -6.62 -10.84
C THR A 104 -1.28 -6.38 -10.07
N PRO A 105 -0.82 -7.39 -9.30
CA PRO A 105 0.37 -7.21 -8.48
C PRO A 105 1.66 -7.19 -9.30
N PHE A 106 2.58 -6.32 -8.91
CA PHE A 106 3.94 -6.32 -9.43
C PHE A 106 4.90 -5.65 -8.44
N VAL A 107 6.16 -5.99 -8.56
CA VAL A 107 7.28 -5.33 -7.89
C VAL A 107 8.36 -5.12 -8.94
N GLU A 108 8.81 -3.88 -9.08
CA GLU A 108 9.90 -3.59 -10.01
C GLU A 108 10.75 -2.43 -9.51
N ARG A 109 11.97 -2.33 -10.00
CA ARG A 109 12.83 -1.18 -9.73
C ARG A 109 13.01 -0.41 -11.03
N ASP A 110 12.70 0.89 -10.99
CA ASP A 110 12.82 1.76 -12.16
C ASP A 110 14.28 1.88 -12.59
N GLU A 111 14.56 1.69 -13.88
CA GLU A 111 15.91 1.70 -14.42
C GLU A 111 16.61 3.06 -14.27
N TRP A 112 15.85 4.13 -14.40
CA TRP A 112 16.40 5.49 -14.42
C TRP A 112 16.52 6.10 -13.02
N THR A 113 15.48 5.99 -12.22
CA THR A 113 15.42 6.62 -10.90
C THR A 113 15.86 5.68 -9.77
N HIS A 114 15.92 4.38 -10.03
CA HIS A 114 16.15 3.32 -9.05
C HIS A 114 15.08 3.24 -7.97
N THR A 115 13.94 3.90 -8.19
CA THR A 115 12.79 3.83 -7.29
C THR A 115 12.20 2.42 -7.29
N LEU A 116 11.91 1.91 -6.10
CA LEU A 116 11.15 0.66 -5.96
C LEU A 116 9.67 0.97 -6.19
N VAL A 117 9.05 0.31 -7.17
CA VAL A 117 7.64 0.51 -7.51
C VAL A 117 6.87 -0.78 -7.23
N MET A 118 5.78 -0.68 -6.48
CA MET A 118 4.95 -1.83 -6.13
C MET A 118 3.46 -1.53 -6.33
N ASN A 119 2.76 -2.48 -6.93
CA ASN A 119 1.31 -2.60 -6.84
C ASN A 119 1.05 -3.91 -6.09
N PRO A 120 0.37 -3.88 -4.94
CA PRO A 120 0.15 -5.09 -4.15
C PRO A 120 -0.95 -5.99 -4.74
N GLY A 121 -1.64 -5.56 -5.79
CA GLY A 121 -2.83 -6.22 -6.29
C GLY A 121 -4.03 -5.95 -5.39
N SER A 122 -5.01 -6.83 -5.42
CA SER A 122 -6.19 -6.73 -4.57
C SER A 122 -6.36 -8.01 -3.76
N PRO A 123 -6.60 -7.92 -2.45
CA PRO A 123 -6.90 -9.11 -1.64
C PRO A 123 -8.34 -9.58 -1.80
N THR A 124 -9.20 -8.77 -2.42
CA THR A 124 -10.65 -9.00 -2.51
C THR A 124 -11.10 -9.29 -3.94
N TYR A 125 -10.64 -8.48 -4.90
CA TYR A 125 -11.08 -8.54 -6.30
C TYR A 125 -9.91 -8.64 -7.27
N PRO A 126 -9.11 -9.73 -7.21
CA PRO A 126 -8.03 -9.90 -8.20
C PRO A 126 -8.64 -10.11 -9.58
N ARG A 127 -7.93 -9.64 -10.63
CA ARG A 127 -8.44 -9.75 -12.01
C ARG A 127 -7.79 -10.89 -12.78
N ARG A 128 -6.46 -10.97 -12.74
CA ARG A 128 -5.72 -12.01 -13.48
C ARG A 128 -4.70 -12.70 -12.57
N SER A 129 -4.93 -12.64 -11.28
CA SER A 129 -4.01 -13.16 -10.27
C SER A 129 -4.83 -13.72 -9.12
N ARG A 130 -4.16 -14.28 -8.13
CA ARG A 130 -4.78 -14.65 -6.86
C ARG A 130 -4.92 -13.43 -5.97
N PRO A 131 -5.78 -13.48 -4.94
CA PRO A 131 -5.81 -12.44 -3.93
C PRO A 131 -4.42 -12.20 -3.37
N SER A 132 -4.03 -10.94 -3.22
CA SER A 132 -2.65 -10.60 -2.87
C SER A 132 -2.53 -9.33 -2.05
N MET A 133 -1.38 -9.20 -1.43
CA MET A 133 -0.89 -8.00 -0.77
C MET A 133 0.62 -7.91 -0.99
N GLY A 134 1.23 -6.82 -0.55
CA GLY A 134 2.69 -6.68 -0.61
C GLY A 134 3.29 -6.58 0.78
N ARG A 135 4.62 -6.81 0.87
CA ARG A 135 5.40 -6.59 2.07
C ARG A 135 6.76 -6.06 1.71
N ILE A 136 7.15 -4.99 2.38
CA ILE A 136 8.47 -4.37 2.20
C ILE A 136 9.13 -4.30 3.58
N LEU A 137 10.31 -4.88 3.69
CA LEU A 137 11.13 -4.81 4.91
C LEU A 137 12.26 -3.82 4.68
N VAL A 138 12.40 -2.88 5.61
CA VAL A 138 13.42 -1.83 5.52
C VAL A 138 14.27 -1.81 6.78
N ASP A 139 15.57 -1.68 6.61
CA ASP A 139 16.52 -1.53 7.70
C ASP A 139 17.41 -0.33 7.40
N ASP A 140 17.30 0.72 8.24
CA ASP A 140 18.13 1.95 8.18
C ASP A 140 18.27 2.51 6.75
N GLY A 141 17.15 2.81 6.11
CA GLY A 141 17.15 3.41 4.78
C GLY A 141 17.44 2.45 3.64
N LYS A 142 17.46 1.15 3.92
CA LYS A 142 17.73 0.14 2.91
C LYS A 142 16.61 -0.87 2.84
N VAL A 143 16.05 -1.08 1.64
CA VAL A 143 15.07 -2.14 1.41
C VAL A 143 15.80 -3.46 1.40
N VAL A 144 15.49 -4.34 2.36
CA VAL A 144 16.11 -5.67 2.45
C VAL A 144 15.26 -6.75 1.80
N GLU A 145 13.95 -6.51 1.67
CA GLU A 145 13.05 -7.43 0.99
C GLU A 145 11.82 -6.66 0.49
N ALA A 146 11.35 -6.99 -0.70
CA ALA A 146 10.10 -6.48 -1.24
C ALA A 146 9.45 -7.62 -2.04
N LYS A 147 8.22 -7.99 -1.66
CA LYS A 147 7.56 -9.14 -2.27
C LYS A 147 6.04 -9.01 -2.29
N ILE A 148 5.42 -9.74 -3.21
CA ILE A 148 3.99 -9.96 -3.25
C ILE A 148 3.68 -11.22 -2.45
N ILE A 149 2.67 -11.14 -1.59
CA ILE A 149 2.17 -12.27 -0.80
C ILE A 149 0.83 -12.69 -1.38
N THR A 150 0.75 -13.93 -1.81
CA THR A 150 -0.50 -14.53 -2.26
C THR A 150 -1.31 -14.97 -1.04
N LEU A 151 -2.57 -14.55 -0.99
CA LEU A 151 -3.49 -14.94 0.06
C LEU A 151 -4.27 -16.18 -0.36
N ALA A 152 -4.55 -17.01 0.59
CA ALA A 152 -5.28 -18.26 0.29
C ALA A 152 -6.76 -18.01 -0.01
#